data_0b6381cb0b8e89371d161ab903d33cca
#
_entry.id   0b6381cb0b8e89371d161ab903d33cca
#
_cell.length_a   1.000
_cell.length_b   1.000
_cell.length_c   1.000
_cell.angle_alpha   90.00
_cell.angle_beta   90.00
_cell.angle_gamma   90.00
#
_symmetry.space_group_name_H-M   'P 1'
#
loop_
_entity.id
_entity.type
_entity.pdbx_description
1 polymer ?
#
loop_
_entity_poly.entity_id
_entity_poly.type
_entity_poly.pdbx_seq_one_letter_code
_entity_poly.pdbx_strand_id
1 'polypeptide(L)'
;MNIISLYQKTRLYLLLYLFLLLASLALLIFLPKDLVFFAVNGFHNAAADYVFPYITLLGEKPSVYILALLLSWFSYRKGLILISSLALSGLVTQLLKQAFNAPRPYVFYESQLIRIHFIKGVVLQTALSFPSGHTTTAFGLGIVLAYLLKNKAWAPVILLFSISVAYSRMYLGQHFFEDVIAGSVIGTFISLLWISWLDSRPFMNKPAMQQGFSRLFERN
;
A
#
# COMPACT_ATOMS: atom_id res chain seq x y z
N MET A 1 2.20 -1.43 24.46
CA MET A 1 3.50 -1.11 23.80
C MET A 1 3.77 0.38 23.99
N ASN A 2 5.03 0.80 24.22
CA ASN A 2 5.42 2.21 24.27
C ASN A 2 5.70 2.70 22.83
N ILE A 3 5.39 3.95 22.51
CA ILE A 3 5.62 4.59 21.20
C ILE A 3 7.09 4.55 20.77
N ILE A 4 8.01 4.62 21.74
CA ILE A 4 9.47 4.48 21.51
C ILE A 4 9.80 3.10 20.93
N SER A 5 9.21 2.03 21.48
CA SER A 5 9.40 0.66 20.98
C SER A 5 8.84 0.48 19.56
N LEU A 6 7.71 1.08 19.25
CA LEU A 6 7.16 1.08 17.90
C LEU A 6 8.11 1.77 16.91
N TYR A 7 8.57 2.98 17.27
CA TYR A 7 9.54 3.72 16.45
C TYR A 7 10.82 2.93 16.21
N GLN A 8 11.40 2.31 17.23
CA GLN A 8 12.61 1.49 17.07
C GLN A 8 12.40 0.33 16.10
N LYS A 9 11.22 -0.29 16.11
CA LYS A 9 10.87 -1.39 15.20
C LYS A 9 10.66 -0.95 13.76
N THR A 10 10.25 0.28 13.51
CA THR A 10 9.88 0.80 12.18
C THR A 10 10.81 1.89 11.66
N ARG A 11 11.80 2.32 12.46
CA ARG A 11 12.65 3.49 12.20
C ARG A 11 13.24 3.52 10.78
N LEU A 12 13.90 2.43 10.36
CA LEU A 12 14.55 2.42 9.05
C LEU A 12 13.54 2.60 7.91
N TYR A 13 12.42 1.88 7.97
CA TYR A 13 11.34 2.04 6.99
C TYR A 13 10.79 3.49 6.99
N LEU A 14 10.52 4.05 8.16
CA LEU A 14 9.97 5.41 8.26
C LEU A 14 10.94 6.47 7.77
N LEU A 15 12.25 6.35 8.03
CA LEU A 15 13.24 7.29 7.53
C LEU A 15 13.34 7.25 6.00
N LEU A 16 13.39 6.06 5.41
CA LEU A 16 13.39 5.87 3.96
C LEU A 16 12.08 6.36 3.33
N TYR A 17 10.95 6.04 3.96
CA TYR A 17 9.63 6.52 3.51
C TYR A 17 9.53 8.04 3.58
N LEU A 18 9.98 8.66 4.67
CA LEU A 18 9.96 10.13 4.81
C LEU A 18 10.80 10.81 3.73
N PHE A 19 11.98 10.27 3.43
CA PHE A 19 12.80 10.76 2.32
C PHE A 19 12.06 10.66 0.99
N LEU A 20 11.44 9.49 0.70
CA LEU A 20 10.62 9.29 -0.48
C LEU A 20 9.43 10.27 -0.54
N LEU A 21 8.73 10.45 0.58
CA LEU A 21 7.58 11.35 0.66
C LEU A 21 7.98 12.80 0.40
N LEU A 22 9.06 13.28 1.01
CA LEU A 22 9.55 14.65 0.79
C LEU A 22 9.98 14.87 -0.67
N ALA A 23 10.69 13.91 -1.28
CA ALA A 23 11.02 13.96 -2.69
C ALA A 23 9.77 13.96 -3.59
N SER A 24 8.77 13.13 -3.26
CA SER A 24 7.50 13.07 -4.00
C SER A 24 6.69 14.35 -3.87
N LEU A 25 6.66 14.98 -2.69
CA LEU A 25 6.00 16.27 -2.48
C LEU A 25 6.71 17.40 -3.24
N ALA A 26 8.04 17.39 -3.27
CA ALA A 26 8.80 18.33 -4.09
C ALA A 26 8.44 18.18 -5.58
N LEU A 27 8.42 16.95 -6.12
CA LEU A 27 7.99 16.71 -7.49
C LEU A 27 6.55 17.21 -7.74
N LEU A 28 5.63 16.98 -6.80
CA LEU A 28 4.24 17.42 -6.91
C LEU A 28 4.12 18.97 -6.96
N ILE A 29 5.00 19.68 -6.26
CA ILE A 29 4.99 21.16 -6.22
C ILE A 29 5.62 21.76 -7.49
N PHE A 30 6.73 21.17 -7.97
CA PHE A 30 7.52 21.77 -9.05
C PHE A 30 7.16 21.28 -10.45
N LEU A 31 6.48 20.11 -10.58
CA LEU A 31 6.15 19.54 -11.89
C LEU A 31 4.64 19.57 -12.14
N PRO A 32 4.22 19.98 -13.36
CA PRO A 32 2.83 19.90 -13.78
C PRO A 32 2.30 18.45 -13.74
N LYS A 33 1.04 18.31 -13.34
CA LYS A 33 0.34 17.02 -13.27
C LYS A 33 0.45 16.22 -14.57
N ASP A 34 0.23 16.87 -15.70
CA ASP A 34 0.28 16.27 -17.03
C ASP A 34 1.66 15.72 -17.35
N LEU A 35 2.72 16.51 -17.03
CA LEU A 35 4.10 16.09 -17.26
C LEU A 35 4.41 14.79 -16.52
N VAL A 36 4.07 14.70 -15.24
CA VAL A 36 4.33 13.50 -14.44
C VAL A 36 3.53 12.31 -14.95
N PHE A 37 2.24 12.50 -15.26
CA PHE A 37 1.39 11.44 -15.76
C PHE A 37 1.91 10.88 -17.08
N PHE A 38 2.12 11.72 -18.09
CA PHE A 38 2.56 11.27 -19.41
C PHE A 38 4.01 10.77 -19.41
N ALA A 39 4.88 11.27 -18.53
CA ALA A 39 6.23 10.73 -18.40
C ALA A 39 6.21 9.27 -17.89
N VAL A 40 5.38 8.96 -16.89
CA VAL A 40 5.29 7.60 -16.34
C VAL A 40 4.55 6.65 -17.27
N ASN A 41 3.37 7.05 -17.78
CA ASN A 41 2.56 6.21 -18.65
C ASN A 41 3.20 6.06 -20.04
N GLY A 42 3.87 7.09 -20.56
CA GLY A 42 4.56 7.07 -21.84
C GLY A 42 5.87 6.28 -21.84
N PHE A 43 6.48 6.03 -20.69
CA PHE A 43 7.68 5.19 -20.58
C PHE A 43 7.29 3.70 -20.54
N HIS A 44 6.80 3.19 -21.66
CA HIS A 44 6.29 1.83 -21.78
C HIS A 44 7.16 0.94 -22.68
N ASN A 45 7.13 -0.36 -22.39
CA ASN A 45 7.76 -1.41 -23.21
C ASN A 45 7.08 -2.76 -22.93
N ALA A 46 7.30 -3.75 -23.82
CA ALA A 46 6.64 -5.05 -23.76
C ALA A 46 6.87 -5.80 -22.43
N ALA A 47 8.05 -5.70 -21.83
CA ALA A 47 8.34 -6.35 -20.55
C ALA A 47 7.57 -5.70 -19.40
N ALA A 48 7.51 -4.36 -19.36
CA ALA A 48 6.75 -3.61 -18.37
C ALA A 48 5.23 -3.83 -18.53
N ASP A 49 4.74 -3.87 -19.76
CA ASP A 49 3.33 -4.18 -20.09
C ASP A 49 2.90 -5.56 -19.60
N TYR A 50 3.83 -6.51 -19.62
CA TYR A 50 3.59 -7.84 -19.06
C TYR A 50 3.66 -7.86 -17.53
N VAL A 51 4.62 -7.17 -16.93
CA VAL A 51 4.93 -7.30 -15.49
C VAL A 51 4.00 -6.46 -14.60
N PHE A 52 3.70 -5.20 -14.96
CA PHE A 52 2.94 -4.30 -14.08
C PHE A 52 1.48 -4.71 -13.83
N PRO A 53 0.74 -5.37 -14.75
CA PRO A 53 -0.56 -5.96 -14.42
C PRO A 53 -0.52 -7.01 -13.30
N TYR A 54 0.60 -7.72 -13.14
CA TYR A 54 0.76 -8.68 -12.03
C TYR A 54 1.24 -8.00 -10.74
N ILE A 55 2.15 -7.03 -10.84
CA ILE A 55 2.60 -6.26 -9.67
C ILE A 55 1.42 -5.58 -8.97
N THR A 56 0.48 -5.01 -9.75
CA THR A 56 -0.68 -4.33 -9.16
C THR A 56 -1.56 -5.26 -8.32
N LEU A 57 -1.65 -6.57 -8.65
CA LEU A 57 -2.42 -7.56 -7.89
C LEU A 57 -1.95 -7.70 -6.44
N LEU A 58 -0.66 -7.41 -6.20
CA LEU A 58 -0.09 -7.45 -4.85
C LEU A 58 -0.65 -6.35 -3.94
N GLY A 59 -1.23 -5.29 -4.51
CA GLY A 59 -1.96 -4.25 -3.79
C GLY A 59 -3.46 -4.51 -3.63
N GLU A 60 -3.95 -5.68 -4.04
CA GLU A 60 -5.36 -6.06 -3.98
C GLU A 60 -5.72 -6.84 -2.71
N LYS A 61 -7.03 -6.89 -2.40
CA LYS A 61 -7.56 -7.59 -1.22
C LYS A 61 -7.17 -9.08 -1.14
N PRO A 62 -7.20 -9.88 -2.24
CA PRO A 62 -6.82 -11.30 -2.17
C PRO A 62 -5.42 -11.51 -1.63
N SER A 63 -4.44 -10.73 -2.06
CA SER A 63 -3.04 -10.80 -1.59
C SER A 63 -2.93 -10.55 -0.09
N VAL A 64 -3.71 -9.58 0.42
CA VAL A 64 -3.79 -9.26 1.86
C VAL A 64 -4.37 -10.44 2.64
N TYR A 65 -5.45 -11.04 2.16
CA TYR A 65 -6.09 -12.16 2.85
C TYR A 65 -5.19 -13.40 2.91
N ILE A 66 -4.51 -13.71 1.80
CA ILE A 66 -3.54 -14.83 1.75
C ILE A 66 -2.43 -14.58 2.77
N LEU A 67 -1.84 -13.39 2.80
CA LEU A 67 -0.77 -13.09 3.73
C LEU A 67 -1.26 -13.05 5.20
N ALA A 68 -2.47 -12.55 5.46
CA ALA A 68 -3.05 -12.56 6.79
C ALA A 68 -3.28 -14.00 7.30
N LEU A 69 -3.74 -14.90 6.44
CA LEU A 69 -3.86 -16.33 6.74
C LEU A 69 -2.51 -16.96 7.03
N LEU A 70 -1.51 -16.71 6.18
CA LEU A 70 -0.14 -17.21 6.39
C LEU A 70 0.45 -16.72 7.71
N LEU A 71 0.29 -15.45 8.06
CA LEU A 71 0.75 -14.93 9.33
C LEU A 71 -0.03 -15.52 10.51
N SER A 72 -1.34 -15.74 10.36
CA SER A 72 -2.20 -16.36 11.38
C SER A 72 -1.88 -17.84 11.58
N TRP A 73 -1.32 -18.51 10.59
CA TRP A 73 -0.81 -19.88 10.72
C TRP A 73 0.24 -19.98 11.83
N PHE A 74 1.11 -18.97 11.95
CA PHE A 74 2.17 -18.94 12.97
C PHE A 74 1.78 -18.14 14.22
N SER A 75 0.93 -17.09 14.09
CA SER A 75 0.52 -16.24 15.21
C SER A 75 -0.74 -15.46 14.88
N TYR A 76 -1.81 -15.70 15.63
CA TYR A 76 -3.06 -14.94 15.51
C TYR A 76 -2.83 -13.42 15.68
N ARG A 77 -1.91 -13.04 16.59
CA ARG A 77 -1.53 -11.63 16.80
C ARG A 77 -1.02 -10.99 15.52
N LYS A 78 -0.14 -11.66 14.77
CA LYS A 78 0.42 -11.11 13.52
C LYS A 78 -0.65 -10.96 12.43
N GLY A 79 -1.49 -11.98 12.25
CA GLY A 79 -2.59 -11.93 11.30
C GLY A 79 -3.61 -10.85 11.65
N LEU A 80 -3.96 -10.71 12.93
CA LEU A 80 -4.91 -9.68 13.40
C LEU A 80 -4.35 -8.27 13.19
N ILE A 81 -3.07 -8.03 13.49
CA ILE A 81 -2.43 -6.74 13.23
C ILE A 81 -2.51 -6.41 11.74
N LEU A 82 -2.17 -7.35 10.85
CA LEU A 82 -2.19 -7.12 9.43
C LEU A 82 -3.60 -6.79 8.93
N ILE A 83 -4.55 -7.70 9.15
CA ILE A 83 -5.89 -7.57 8.57
C ILE A 83 -6.63 -6.33 9.09
N SER A 84 -6.53 -6.04 10.39
CA SER A 84 -7.22 -4.89 10.98
C SER A 84 -6.59 -3.55 10.59
N SER A 85 -5.24 -3.48 10.47
CA SER A 85 -4.56 -2.27 9.99
C SER A 85 -4.98 -1.93 8.56
N LEU A 86 -5.02 -2.92 7.68
CA LEU A 86 -5.39 -2.71 6.28
C LEU A 86 -6.90 -2.50 6.10
N ALA A 87 -7.72 -3.11 6.94
CA ALA A 87 -9.16 -2.83 6.96
C ALA A 87 -9.45 -1.38 7.35
N LEU A 88 -8.79 -0.86 8.39
CA LEU A 88 -8.98 0.53 8.82
C LEU A 88 -8.45 1.53 7.78
N SER A 89 -7.23 1.35 7.26
CA SER A 89 -6.69 2.23 6.23
C SER A 89 -7.50 2.17 4.93
N GLY A 90 -8.03 0.99 4.57
CA GLY A 90 -8.94 0.80 3.46
C GLY A 90 -10.29 1.51 3.66
N LEU A 91 -10.85 1.47 4.88
CA LEU A 91 -12.07 2.20 5.22
C LEU A 91 -11.87 3.72 5.07
N VAL A 92 -10.80 4.27 5.63
CA VAL A 92 -10.46 5.70 5.47
C VAL A 92 -10.32 6.06 3.99
N THR A 93 -9.61 5.23 3.22
CA THR A 93 -9.48 5.42 1.77
C THR A 93 -10.83 5.43 1.06
N GLN A 94 -11.72 4.52 1.40
CA GLN A 94 -13.04 4.43 0.77
C GLN A 94 -13.93 5.64 1.09
N LEU A 95 -13.89 6.13 2.33
CA LEU A 95 -14.61 7.34 2.72
C LEU A 95 -14.10 8.57 1.95
N LEU A 96 -12.78 8.71 1.84
CA LEU A 96 -12.18 9.81 1.05
C LEU A 96 -12.51 9.69 -0.44
N LYS A 97 -12.50 8.49 -1.01
CA LYS A 97 -12.93 8.28 -2.41
C LYS A 97 -14.33 8.78 -2.68
N GLN A 98 -15.26 8.47 -1.78
CA GLN A 98 -16.65 8.95 -1.91
C GLN A 98 -16.76 10.45 -1.73
N ALA A 99 -16.02 11.03 -0.78
CA ALA A 99 -16.03 12.47 -0.50
C ALA A 99 -15.47 13.29 -1.68
N PHE A 100 -14.37 12.84 -2.29
CA PHE A 100 -13.73 13.57 -3.39
C PHE A 100 -14.34 13.25 -4.76
N ASN A 101 -14.82 12.03 -4.96
CA ASN A 101 -15.37 11.51 -6.23
C ASN A 101 -14.59 11.94 -7.48
N ALA A 102 -13.26 11.94 -7.37
CA ALA A 102 -12.36 12.47 -8.40
C ALA A 102 -12.37 11.59 -9.66
N PRO A 103 -12.33 12.20 -10.88
CA PRO A 103 -12.24 11.46 -12.14
C PRO A 103 -10.88 10.79 -12.27
N ARG A 104 -10.85 9.64 -12.96
CA ARG A 104 -9.60 8.93 -13.30
C ARG A 104 -8.96 9.49 -14.57
N PRO A 105 -7.67 9.19 -14.82
CA PRO A 105 -6.95 9.67 -16.00
C PRO A 105 -7.70 9.44 -17.32
N TYR A 106 -8.36 8.30 -17.47
CA TYR A 106 -9.17 7.96 -18.66
C TYR A 106 -10.26 9.01 -18.94
N VAL A 107 -10.96 9.49 -17.91
CA VAL A 107 -12.01 10.52 -18.05
C VAL A 107 -11.40 11.92 -18.09
N PHE A 108 -10.40 12.18 -17.23
CA PHE A 108 -9.76 13.49 -17.14
C PHE A 108 -9.11 13.93 -18.46
N TYR A 109 -8.50 12.95 -19.19
CA TYR A 109 -7.87 13.19 -20.49
C TYR A 109 -8.69 12.68 -21.67
N GLU A 110 -10.02 12.70 -21.60
CA GLU A 110 -10.90 12.17 -22.65
C GLU A 110 -10.57 12.73 -24.03
N SER A 111 -10.22 14.01 -24.15
CA SER A 111 -9.78 14.66 -25.38
C SER A 111 -8.37 14.30 -25.85
N GLN A 112 -7.58 13.58 -25.05
CA GLN A 112 -6.18 13.22 -25.28
C GLN A 112 -5.91 11.72 -25.20
N LEU A 113 -6.92 10.87 -25.33
CA LEU A 113 -6.81 9.40 -25.17
C LEU A 113 -5.76 8.76 -26.06
N ILE A 114 -5.51 9.34 -27.25
CA ILE A 114 -4.46 8.87 -28.19
C ILE A 114 -3.04 8.94 -27.60
N ARG A 115 -2.84 9.76 -26.57
CA ARG A 115 -1.53 9.92 -25.91
C ARG A 115 -1.34 8.97 -24.74
N ILE A 116 -2.40 8.28 -24.31
CA ILE A 116 -2.36 7.38 -23.14
C ILE A 116 -2.09 5.95 -23.64
N HIS A 117 -1.06 5.35 -23.08
CA HIS A 117 -0.79 3.93 -23.29
C HIS A 117 -1.72 3.07 -22.43
N PHE A 118 -2.57 2.28 -23.08
CA PHE A 118 -3.47 1.34 -22.43
C PHE A 118 -3.05 -0.11 -22.69
N ILE A 119 -3.05 -0.90 -21.64
CA ILE A 119 -2.72 -2.32 -21.74
C ILE A 119 -3.99 -3.13 -21.96
N LYS A 120 -4.00 -3.96 -23.01
CA LYS A 120 -5.13 -4.83 -23.34
C LYS A 120 -5.46 -5.76 -22.14
N GLY A 121 -6.73 -5.82 -21.79
CA GLY A 121 -7.22 -6.64 -20.67
C GLY A 121 -7.23 -5.96 -19.30
N VAL A 122 -6.65 -4.76 -19.18
CA VAL A 122 -6.77 -3.96 -17.98
C VAL A 122 -8.08 -3.18 -18.01
N VAL A 123 -8.93 -3.39 -17.00
CA VAL A 123 -10.22 -2.70 -16.88
C VAL A 123 -9.99 -1.24 -16.55
N LEU A 124 -10.47 -0.33 -17.39
CA LEU A 124 -10.40 1.10 -17.17
C LEU A 124 -11.54 1.55 -16.27
N GLN A 125 -11.19 2.18 -15.15
CA GLN A 125 -12.14 2.77 -14.24
C GLN A 125 -12.29 4.27 -14.52
N THR A 126 -13.47 4.82 -14.27
CA THR A 126 -13.82 6.20 -14.64
C THR A 126 -13.83 7.18 -13.47
N ALA A 127 -14.17 6.71 -12.27
CA ALA A 127 -14.37 7.53 -11.08
C ALA A 127 -13.58 7.01 -9.87
N LEU A 128 -13.67 7.74 -8.75
CA LEU A 128 -13.07 7.38 -7.47
C LEU A 128 -11.54 7.23 -7.57
N SER A 129 -10.89 8.17 -8.28
CA SER A 129 -9.43 8.15 -8.44
C SER A 129 -8.72 8.38 -7.11
N PHE A 130 -9.05 9.48 -6.42
CA PHE A 130 -8.34 9.92 -5.23
C PHE A 130 -8.99 9.40 -3.92
N PRO A 131 -8.18 8.89 -2.99
CA PRO A 131 -6.79 8.43 -3.11
C PRO A 131 -6.67 7.01 -3.67
N SER A 132 -5.44 6.56 -4.02
CA SER A 132 -5.19 5.23 -4.58
C SER A 132 -5.31 4.11 -3.54
N GLY A 133 -6.31 3.22 -3.70
CA GLY A 133 -6.52 2.09 -2.79
C GLY A 133 -5.42 1.03 -2.82
N HIS A 134 -4.89 0.67 -4.00
CA HIS A 134 -3.77 -0.27 -4.13
C HIS A 134 -2.52 0.26 -3.42
N THR A 135 -2.25 1.56 -3.58
CA THR A 135 -1.11 2.19 -2.89
C THR A 135 -1.31 2.22 -1.38
N THR A 136 -2.53 2.54 -0.90
CA THR A 136 -2.86 2.45 0.53
C THR A 136 -2.58 1.05 1.08
N THR A 137 -3.02 0.02 0.37
CA THR A 137 -2.78 -1.38 0.76
C THR A 137 -1.29 -1.70 0.78
N ALA A 138 -0.54 -1.34 -0.26
CA ALA A 138 0.88 -1.67 -0.37
C ALA A 138 1.74 -0.99 0.71
N PHE A 139 1.52 0.29 0.98
CA PHE A 139 2.27 1.03 2.00
C PHE A 139 1.80 0.68 3.42
N GLY A 140 0.51 0.40 3.63
CA GLY A 140 0.00 -0.14 4.88
C GLY A 140 0.58 -1.52 5.19
N LEU A 141 0.65 -2.41 4.20
CA LEU A 141 1.36 -3.69 4.29
C LEU A 141 2.84 -3.47 4.60
N GLY A 142 3.48 -2.53 3.92
CA GLY A 142 4.90 -2.21 4.11
C GLY A 142 5.24 -1.86 5.56
N ILE A 143 4.50 -0.95 6.19
CA ILE A 143 4.74 -0.57 7.59
C ILE A 143 4.41 -1.70 8.57
N VAL A 144 3.38 -2.52 8.30
CA VAL A 144 3.06 -3.70 9.11
C VAL A 144 4.20 -4.72 9.04
N LEU A 145 4.73 -5.03 7.86
CA LEU A 145 5.87 -5.94 7.69
C LEU A 145 7.14 -5.39 8.35
N ALA A 146 7.43 -4.10 8.18
CA ALA A 146 8.56 -3.45 8.85
C ALA A 146 8.46 -3.56 10.38
N TYR A 147 7.25 -3.50 10.94
CA TYR A 147 6.97 -3.71 12.35
C TYR A 147 7.19 -5.18 12.77
N LEU A 148 6.64 -6.14 12.02
CA LEU A 148 6.60 -7.56 12.40
C LEU A 148 7.93 -8.30 12.18
N LEU A 149 8.69 -7.93 11.16
CA LEU A 149 9.95 -8.59 10.83
C LEU A 149 11.05 -8.24 11.85
N LYS A 150 11.81 -9.27 12.27
CA LYS A 150 12.93 -9.09 13.21
C LYS A 150 14.11 -8.37 12.55
N ASN A 151 14.50 -8.81 11.35
CA ASN A 151 15.59 -8.20 10.60
C ASN A 151 15.12 -6.93 9.88
N LYS A 152 15.58 -5.78 10.35
CA LYS A 152 15.21 -4.46 9.82
C LYS A 152 15.89 -4.12 8.50
N ALA A 153 16.92 -4.87 8.10
CA ALA A 153 17.56 -4.73 6.79
C ALA A 153 16.61 -5.01 5.61
N TRP A 154 15.44 -5.63 5.85
CA TRP A 154 14.39 -5.80 4.84
C TRP A 154 13.61 -4.51 4.52
N ALA A 155 13.76 -3.45 5.31
CA ALA A 155 13.00 -2.20 5.11
C ALA A 155 13.14 -1.60 3.69
N PRO A 156 14.33 -1.51 3.07
CA PRO A 156 14.46 -1.02 1.70
C PRO A 156 13.71 -1.89 0.68
N VAL A 157 13.78 -3.22 0.81
CA VAL A 157 13.09 -4.17 -0.08
C VAL A 157 11.57 -4.04 0.05
N ILE A 158 11.07 -3.94 1.27
CA ILE A 158 9.64 -3.72 1.55
C ILE A 158 9.16 -2.39 0.96
N LEU A 159 9.95 -1.33 1.11
CA LEU A 159 9.59 -0.02 0.56
C LEU A 159 9.61 -0.05 -0.98
N LEU A 160 10.62 -0.69 -1.59
CA LEU A 160 10.70 -0.87 -3.04
C LEU A 160 9.49 -1.62 -3.58
N PHE A 161 9.05 -2.67 -2.88
CA PHE A 161 7.81 -3.37 -3.19
C PHE A 161 6.60 -2.41 -3.18
N SER A 162 6.45 -1.59 -2.13
CA SER A 162 5.34 -0.62 -2.03
C SER A 162 5.39 0.43 -3.16
N ILE A 163 6.58 0.91 -3.51
CA ILE A 163 6.82 1.82 -4.63
C ILE A 163 6.43 1.16 -5.96
N SER A 164 6.80 -0.10 -6.18
CA SER A 164 6.49 -0.82 -7.41
C SER A 164 4.98 -0.96 -7.64
N VAL A 165 4.21 -1.23 -6.58
CA VAL A 165 2.74 -1.24 -6.65
C VAL A 165 2.21 0.16 -6.96
N ALA A 166 2.70 1.21 -6.30
CA ALA A 166 2.28 2.59 -6.56
C ALA A 166 2.58 3.03 -8.00
N TYR A 167 3.79 2.73 -8.48
CA TYR A 167 4.22 3.01 -9.85
C TYR A 167 3.35 2.27 -10.88
N SER A 168 3.01 1.01 -10.62
CA SER A 168 2.14 0.23 -11.51
C SER A 168 0.78 0.91 -11.73
N ARG A 169 0.24 1.62 -10.72
CA ARG A 169 -1.05 2.31 -10.84
C ARG A 169 -0.99 3.50 -11.81
N MET A 170 0.12 4.24 -11.79
CA MET A 170 0.34 5.33 -12.74
C MET A 170 0.66 4.78 -14.13
N TYR A 171 1.52 3.77 -14.23
CA TYR A 171 1.88 3.10 -15.47
C TYR A 171 0.66 2.57 -16.22
N LEU A 172 -0.27 1.93 -15.51
CA LEU A 172 -1.52 1.39 -16.06
C LEU A 172 -2.58 2.47 -16.36
N GLY A 173 -2.26 3.76 -16.23
CA GLY A 173 -3.20 4.85 -16.45
C GLY A 173 -4.39 4.89 -15.49
N GLN A 174 -4.26 4.27 -14.31
CA GLN A 174 -5.36 4.12 -13.34
C GLN A 174 -5.43 5.26 -12.32
N HIS A 175 -4.31 5.90 -12.04
CA HIS A 175 -4.18 6.93 -11.00
C HIS A 175 -3.19 8.02 -11.39
N PHE A 176 -3.40 9.21 -10.85
CA PHE A 176 -2.43 10.30 -10.89
C PHE A 176 -1.38 10.16 -9.78
N PHE A 177 -0.33 10.97 -9.88
CA PHE A 177 0.76 10.99 -8.90
C PHE A 177 0.28 11.40 -7.51
N GLU A 178 -0.57 12.41 -7.40
CA GLU A 178 -1.19 12.82 -6.13
C GLU A 178 -2.03 11.73 -5.48
N ASP A 179 -2.72 10.90 -6.28
CA ASP A 179 -3.51 9.78 -5.75
C ASP A 179 -2.64 8.75 -5.04
N VAL A 180 -1.47 8.46 -5.62
CA VAL A 180 -0.53 7.48 -5.02
C VAL A 180 0.21 8.06 -3.82
N ILE A 181 0.57 9.35 -3.84
CA ILE A 181 1.13 10.02 -2.65
C ILE A 181 0.14 9.96 -1.49
N ALA A 182 -1.10 10.41 -1.70
CA ALA A 182 -2.14 10.37 -0.67
C ALA A 182 -2.39 8.94 -0.17
N GLY A 183 -2.47 7.96 -1.07
CA GLY A 183 -2.60 6.55 -0.71
C GLY A 183 -1.44 6.05 0.16
N SER A 184 -0.20 6.44 -0.15
CA SER A 184 0.99 6.06 0.62
C SER A 184 0.97 6.64 2.05
N VAL A 185 0.53 7.89 2.19
CA VAL A 185 0.36 8.56 3.50
C VAL A 185 -0.70 7.83 4.33
N ILE A 186 -1.89 7.61 3.77
CA ILE A 186 -2.98 6.93 4.46
C ILE A 186 -2.55 5.53 4.89
N GLY A 187 -1.99 4.74 3.97
CA GLY A 187 -1.54 3.38 4.25
C GLY A 187 -0.52 3.32 5.38
N THR A 188 0.51 4.17 5.32
CA THR A 188 1.59 4.18 6.31
C THR A 188 1.10 4.67 7.67
N PHE A 189 0.50 5.87 7.73
CA PHE A 189 0.21 6.50 9.03
C PHE A 189 -1.00 5.91 9.72
N ILE A 190 -2.09 5.59 9.01
CA ILE A 190 -3.25 4.95 9.64
C ILE A 190 -2.87 3.57 10.19
N SER A 191 -2.11 2.77 9.43
CA SER A 191 -1.65 1.47 9.92
C SER A 191 -0.70 1.62 11.11
N LEU A 192 0.22 2.60 11.11
CA LEU A 192 1.12 2.85 12.22
C LEU A 192 0.38 3.24 13.50
N LEU A 193 -0.59 4.15 13.41
CA LEU A 193 -1.43 4.55 14.53
C LEU A 193 -2.25 3.37 15.06
N TRP A 194 -2.82 2.58 14.17
CA TRP A 194 -3.57 1.40 14.55
C TRP A 194 -2.72 0.34 15.25
N ILE A 195 -1.52 0.06 14.73
CA ILE A 195 -0.56 -0.86 15.38
C ILE A 195 -0.24 -0.35 16.80
N SER A 196 0.04 0.95 16.95
CA SER A 196 0.34 1.57 18.26
C SER A 196 -0.79 1.33 19.26
N TRP A 197 -2.02 1.57 18.83
CA TRP A 197 -3.20 1.38 19.65
C TRP A 197 -3.48 -0.08 19.95
N LEU A 198 -3.55 -0.92 18.92
CA LEU A 198 -3.94 -2.34 19.03
C LEU A 198 -2.92 -3.12 19.87
N ASP A 199 -1.64 -2.94 19.60
CA ASP A 199 -0.58 -3.69 20.29
C ASP A 199 -0.39 -3.28 21.75
N SER A 200 -0.96 -2.14 22.18
CA SER A 200 -1.01 -1.74 23.59
C SER A 200 -2.09 -2.48 24.40
N ARG A 201 -3.00 -3.23 23.71
CA ARG A 201 -4.11 -3.90 24.40
C ARG A 201 -3.64 -5.16 25.12
N PRO A 202 -4.08 -5.38 26.38
CA PRO A 202 -3.62 -6.52 27.18
C PRO A 202 -3.87 -7.87 26.51
N PHE A 203 -4.98 -8.03 25.77
CA PHE A 203 -5.30 -9.30 25.11
C PHE A 203 -4.29 -9.71 24.05
N MET A 204 -3.59 -8.74 23.41
CA MET A 204 -2.57 -9.01 22.40
C MET A 204 -1.35 -9.77 22.96
N ASN A 205 -1.13 -9.70 24.26
CA ASN A 205 -0.04 -10.39 24.95
C ASN A 205 -0.44 -11.75 25.54
N LYS A 206 -1.73 -12.15 25.42
CA LYS A 206 -2.17 -13.45 25.90
C LYS A 206 -1.47 -14.59 25.14
N PRO A 207 -1.13 -15.71 25.81
CA PRO A 207 -0.50 -16.87 25.15
C PRO A 207 -1.26 -17.35 23.92
N ALA A 208 -2.60 -17.33 23.95
CA ALA A 208 -3.45 -17.72 22.83
C ALA A 208 -3.20 -16.87 21.57
N MET A 209 -2.90 -15.56 21.70
CA MET A 209 -2.63 -14.67 20.58
C MET A 209 -1.23 -14.88 19.95
N GLN A 210 -0.28 -15.42 20.73
CA GLN A 210 1.07 -15.74 20.25
C GLN A 210 1.11 -17.07 19.46
N GLN A 211 0.08 -17.89 19.59
CA GLN A 211 -0.10 -19.16 18.87
C GLN A 211 -0.78 -18.91 17.53
N GLY A 212 -0.67 -19.87 16.63
CA GLY A 212 -1.36 -19.86 15.33
C GLY A 212 -2.12 -21.17 15.11
N PHE A 213 -2.67 -21.28 13.90
CA PHE A 213 -3.37 -22.51 13.49
C PHE A 213 -2.47 -23.75 13.50
N SER A 214 -1.14 -23.61 13.29
CA SER A 214 -0.18 -24.73 13.33
C SER A 214 -0.29 -25.56 14.59
N ARG A 215 -0.56 -24.93 15.73
CA ARG A 215 -0.68 -25.64 17.02
C ARG A 215 -1.85 -26.62 17.10
N LEU A 216 -2.88 -26.47 16.26
CA LEU A 216 -3.98 -27.40 16.19
C LEU A 216 -3.54 -28.78 15.64
N PHE A 217 -2.48 -28.77 14.84
CA PHE A 217 -1.91 -29.95 14.18
C PHE A 217 -0.73 -30.58 14.97
N GLU A 218 -0.20 -29.86 15.97
CA GLU A 218 0.88 -30.38 16.84
C GLU A 218 0.32 -31.20 18.06
N ARG A 219 -1.01 -31.27 18.23
CA ARG A 219 -1.66 -31.92 19.37
C ARG A 219 -2.09 -33.36 19.10
N ASN A 220 -1.75 -33.91 17.94
CA ASN A 220 -1.89 -35.32 17.60
C ASN A 220 -0.50 -35.94 17.54
#